data_46ce3ea7cebad324e468bddc0ac9c99b
#
_entry.id   46ce3ea7cebad324e468bddc0ac9c99b
#
_cell.length_a   1.000
_cell.length_b   1.000
_cell.length_c   1.000
_cell.angle_alpha   90.00
_cell.angle_beta   90.00
_cell.angle_gamma   90.00
#
_symmetry.space_group_name_H-M   'P 1'
#
loop_
_entity.id
_entity.type
_entity.pdbx_description
1 polymer ?
#
loop_
_entity_poly.entity_id
_entity_poly.type
_entity_poly.pdbx_seq_one_letter_code
_entity_poly.pdbx_strand_id
1 'polypeptide(L)'
;MNKRYQEDLDYFLNFAESERGKELDKKYPNESMHLDFYFLHSKNELKDFINTFLKLHKINDDYDFYYFMNCIIKYMGGHIDAHTRLIMSDNDNAYPLCIQAINNKLYVTKCSNEKYSYSELLEINKVSINKIIDEVEKFTNYGTTNWFLNRLHFYLNDKNILLSLPSIKNNTKHIEYKTSKGIIKYEINKDYSKELALIRKEDFKQYQIKDNILIFKYPKCADKFIPDIQKIKKLIHDNNIDTFILDLRGNSGGRSSLIEPLIKYLKRTKLKLVTLVNKSVFSSGRMAAIGMLRIGSKIVGQDIGTPINCFGYIFGNGQLPNTKFTFNFARVYWYEDEKKHKIKGIYTKKKLLKMSKSFYEPKYLKIDYYINLTLEDYKSGKDVMLEKCCNWIKSIDRE
;
A
#
# COMPACT_ATOMS: atom_id res chain seq x y z
N MET A 1 -31.33 -3.17 5.99
CA MET A 1 -30.24 -2.92 6.95
C MET A 1 -30.87 -2.52 8.28
N ASN A 2 -30.32 -2.97 9.41
CA ASN A 2 -30.86 -2.59 10.71
C ASN A 2 -30.48 -1.15 11.09
N LYS A 3 -31.14 -0.57 12.12
CA LYS A 3 -30.97 0.82 12.55
C LYS A 3 -29.49 1.15 12.91
N ARG A 4 -28.80 0.23 13.61
CA ARG A 4 -27.41 0.37 14.04
C ARG A 4 -26.46 0.66 12.85
N TYR A 5 -26.57 -0.12 11.78
CA TYR A 5 -25.73 0.03 10.59
C TYR A 5 -26.14 1.23 9.73
N GLN A 6 -27.44 1.59 9.74
CA GLN A 6 -27.91 2.79 9.07
C GLN A 6 -27.31 4.06 9.72
N GLU A 7 -27.33 4.13 11.04
CA GLU A 7 -26.73 5.24 11.79
C GLU A 7 -25.23 5.38 11.53
N ASP A 8 -24.50 4.26 11.47
CA ASP A 8 -23.07 4.27 11.15
C ASP A 8 -22.80 4.73 9.72
N LEU A 9 -23.59 4.29 8.75
CA LEU A 9 -23.51 4.73 7.37
C LEU A 9 -23.80 6.23 7.25
N ASP A 10 -24.89 6.70 7.88
CA ASP A 10 -25.28 8.11 7.85
C ASP A 10 -24.22 9.00 8.51
N TYR A 11 -23.63 8.54 9.63
CA TYR A 11 -22.53 9.23 10.27
C TYR A 11 -21.30 9.33 9.36
N PHE A 12 -20.93 8.24 8.69
CA PHE A 12 -19.80 8.22 7.76
C PHE A 12 -20.01 9.18 6.60
N LEU A 13 -21.20 9.13 5.96
CA LEU A 13 -21.53 9.97 4.80
C LEU A 13 -21.65 11.46 5.14
N ASN A 14 -22.03 11.78 6.39
CA ASN A 14 -22.17 13.15 6.88
C ASN A 14 -21.06 13.53 7.88
N PHE A 15 -19.93 12.86 7.84
CA PHE A 15 -18.85 13.05 8.82
C PHE A 15 -18.38 14.51 8.93
N ALA A 16 -18.40 15.27 7.83
CA ALA A 16 -18.09 16.69 7.80
C ALA A 16 -18.92 17.53 8.79
N GLU A 17 -20.18 17.16 8.98
CA GLU A 17 -21.14 17.85 9.84
C GLU A 17 -21.08 17.39 11.31
N SER A 18 -20.38 16.28 11.57
CA SER A 18 -20.19 15.77 12.93
C SER A 18 -19.30 16.71 13.77
N GLU A 19 -19.37 16.60 15.09
CA GLU A 19 -18.49 17.36 15.99
C GLU A 19 -17.03 17.12 15.67
N ARG A 20 -16.66 15.85 15.45
CA ARG A 20 -15.29 15.49 15.10
C ARG A 20 -14.85 16.04 13.75
N GLY A 21 -15.73 16.04 12.76
CA GLY A 21 -15.46 16.64 11.45
C GLY A 21 -15.21 18.15 11.58
N LYS A 22 -16.05 18.84 12.33
CA LYS A 22 -15.90 20.30 12.61
C LYS A 22 -14.63 20.63 13.39
N GLU A 23 -14.25 19.80 14.37
CA GLU A 23 -12.97 19.95 15.08
C GLU A 23 -11.78 19.83 14.11
N LEU A 24 -11.80 18.85 13.24
CA LEU A 24 -10.75 18.65 12.24
C LEU A 24 -10.68 19.83 11.26
N ASP A 25 -11.82 20.31 10.81
CA ASP A 25 -11.91 21.45 9.91
C ASP A 25 -11.41 22.74 10.56
N LYS A 26 -11.77 22.97 11.82
CA LYS A 26 -11.24 24.09 12.64
C LYS A 26 -9.74 23.98 12.84
N LYS A 27 -9.22 22.78 13.06
CA LYS A 27 -7.78 22.53 13.24
C LYS A 27 -6.98 22.68 11.94
N TYR A 28 -7.61 22.41 10.80
CA TYR A 28 -7.00 22.42 9.47
C TYR A 28 -7.87 23.15 8.44
N PRO A 29 -8.09 24.46 8.61
CA PRO A 29 -9.11 25.23 7.90
C PRO A 29 -8.91 25.31 6.37
N ASN A 30 -7.71 24.99 5.88
CA ASN A 30 -7.42 24.96 4.44
C ASN A 30 -7.43 23.55 3.84
N GLU A 31 -7.86 22.53 4.59
CA GLU A 31 -7.73 21.14 4.24
C GLU A 31 -9.05 20.37 4.43
N SER A 32 -10.14 20.89 3.83
CA SER A 32 -11.49 20.36 4.01
C SER A 32 -11.91 19.27 2.99
N MET A 33 -11.03 18.91 2.06
CA MET A 33 -11.39 17.96 0.99
C MET A 33 -11.76 16.57 1.46
N HIS A 34 -11.14 16.12 2.53
CA HIS A 34 -11.39 14.82 3.15
C HIS A 34 -12.82 14.64 3.67
N LEU A 35 -13.56 15.72 3.82
CA LEU A 35 -14.93 15.73 4.30
C LEU A 35 -15.97 15.65 3.16
N ASP A 36 -15.51 15.62 1.92
CA ASP A 36 -16.41 15.63 0.78
C ASP A 36 -16.23 14.40 -0.11
N PHE A 37 -17.14 13.46 0.06
CA PHE A 37 -17.15 12.19 -0.65
C PHE A 37 -17.69 12.27 -2.09
N TYR A 38 -18.28 13.38 -2.51
CA TYR A 38 -18.94 13.49 -3.80
C TYR A 38 -18.04 14.03 -4.90
N PHE A 39 -16.75 13.75 -4.80
CA PHE A 39 -15.77 14.27 -5.73
C PHE A 39 -15.86 13.61 -7.12
N LEU A 40 -15.89 12.27 -7.16
CA LEU A 40 -15.94 11.51 -8.41
C LEU A 40 -17.40 11.22 -8.85
N HIS A 41 -18.32 11.16 -7.90
CA HIS A 41 -19.72 10.81 -8.11
C HIS A 41 -20.63 11.85 -7.47
N SER A 42 -21.84 12.00 -8.04
CA SER A 42 -22.89 12.80 -7.43
C SER A 42 -23.49 12.07 -6.21
N LYS A 43 -24.19 12.83 -5.38
CA LYS A 43 -24.97 12.28 -4.24
C LYS A 43 -25.97 11.22 -4.67
N ASN A 44 -26.61 11.42 -5.82
CA ASN A 44 -27.60 10.50 -6.37
C ASN A 44 -26.95 9.20 -6.84
N GLU A 45 -25.84 9.27 -7.59
CA GLU A 45 -25.12 8.08 -8.03
C GLU A 45 -24.65 7.23 -6.85
N LEU A 46 -24.15 7.84 -5.77
CA LEU A 46 -23.77 7.12 -4.56
C LEU A 46 -24.99 6.47 -3.88
N LYS A 47 -26.12 7.18 -3.81
CA LYS A 47 -27.36 6.64 -3.27
C LYS A 47 -27.87 5.44 -4.08
N ASP A 48 -27.80 5.52 -5.41
CA ASP A 48 -28.20 4.45 -6.31
C ASP A 48 -27.28 3.23 -6.17
N PHE A 49 -25.96 3.45 -6.03
CA PHE A 49 -25.01 2.39 -5.72
C PHE A 49 -25.36 1.66 -4.42
N ILE A 50 -25.59 2.42 -3.32
CA ILE A 50 -25.97 1.88 -2.01
C ILE A 50 -27.26 1.07 -2.12
N ASN A 51 -28.31 1.62 -2.76
CA ASN A 51 -29.59 0.94 -2.93
C ASN A 51 -29.45 -0.35 -3.73
N THR A 52 -28.65 -0.33 -4.80
CA THR A 52 -28.39 -1.51 -5.63
C THR A 52 -27.65 -2.58 -4.84
N PHE A 53 -26.61 -2.19 -4.07
CA PHE A 53 -25.90 -3.12 -3.22
C PHE A 53 -26.84 -3.81 -2.20
N LEU A 54 -27.68 -3.03 -1.50
CA LEU A 54 -28.59 -3.53 -0.47
C LEU A 54 -29.72 -4.42 -1.03
N LYS A 55 -30.07 -4.30 -2.30
CA LYS A 55 -30.99 -5.23 -2.98
C LYS A 55 -30.35 -6.60 -3.21
N LEU A 56 -29.04 -6.62 -3.47
CA LEU A 56 -28.30 -7.84 -3.80
C LEU A 56 -27.68 -8.54 -2.58
N HIS A 57 -27.40 -7.77 -1.52
CA HIS A 57 -26.69 -8.25 -0.35
C HIS A 57 -27.40 -7.83 0.94
N LYS A 58 -27.64 -8.78 1.82
CA LYS A 58 -28.16 -8.51 3.16
C LYS A 58 -27.00 -8.19 4.12
N ILE A 59 -27.22 -7.21 4.99
CA ILE A 59 -26.28 -6.87 6.07
C ILE A 59 -26.80 -7.49 7.36
N ASN A 60 -26.24 -8.61 7.78
CA ASN A 60 -26.69 -9.38 8.95
C ASN A 60 -25.80 -9.18 10.17
N ASP A 61 -24.50 -8.94 9.96
CA ASP A 61 -23.50 -8.80 11.03
C ASP A 61 -22.41 -7.76 10.68
N ASP A 62 -21.47 -7.57 11.59
CA ASP A 62 -20.38 -6.60 11.46
C ASP A 62 -19.44 -6.90 10.28
N TYR A 63 -19.28 -8.16 9.89
CA TYR A 63 -18.47 -8.55 8.74
C TYR A 63 -19.14 -8.16 7.41
N ASP A 64 -20.46 -8.39 7.27
CA ASP A 64 -21.23 -7.92 6.12
C ASP A 64 -21.15 -6.41 5.99
N PHE A 65 -21.31 -5.70 7.12
CA PHE A 65 -21.26 -4.26 7.16
C PHE A 65 -19.86 -3.72 6.81
N TYR A 66 -18.79 -4.37 7.28
CA TYR A 66 -17.42 -4.03 6.92
C TYR A 66 -17.18 -4.15 5.42
N TYR A 67 -17.59 -5.27 4.80
CA TYR A 67 -17.49 -5.45 3.36
C TYR A 67 -18.26 -4.37 2.59
N PHE A 68 -19.50 -4.13 2.96
CA PHE A 68 -20.36 -3.12 2.37
C PHE A 68 -19.74 -1.71 2.42
N MET A 69 -19.28 -1.29 3.59
CA MET A 69 -18.67 0.03 3.77
C MET A 69 -17.40 0.22 2.94
N ASN A 70 -16.56 -0.81 2.84
CA ASN A 70 -15.37 -0.75 1.99
C ASN A 70 -15.73 -0.73 0.50
N CYS A 71 -16.81 -1.40 0.07
CA CYS A 71 -17.33 -1.25 -1.30
C CYS A 71 -17.78 0.19 -1.60
N ILE A 72 -18.41 0.87 -0.64
CA ILE A 72 -18.73 2.31 -0.75
C ILE A 72 -17.46 3.14 -0.89
N ILE A 73 -16.49 2.93 -0.02
CA ILE A 73 -15.20 3.64 -0.06
C ILE A 73 -14.49 3.43 -1.41
N LYS A 74 -14.49 2.20 -1.93
CA LYS A 74 -13.96 1.87 -3.25
C LYS A 74 -14.68 2.62 -4.36
N TYR A 75 -16.03 2.63 -4.34
CA TYR A 75 -16.82 3.34 -5.31
C TYR A 75 -16.51 4.84 -5.31
N MET A 76 -16.38 5.44 -4.13
CA MET A 76 -16.08 6.86 -3.96
C MET A 76 -14.67 7.26 -4.36
N GLY A 77 -13.67 6.44 -4.02
CA GLY A 77 -12.25 6.74 -4.21
C GLY A 77 -11.73 6.42 -5.61
N GLY A 78 -12.36 5.49 -6.32
CA GLY A 78 -11.93 5.02 -7.64
C GLY A 78 -10.46 4.58 -7.65
N HIS A 79 -9.73 5.00 -8.70
CA HIS A 79 -8.29 4.69 -8.88
C HIS A 79 -7.34 5.78 -8.36
N ILE A 80 -7.85 6.83 -7.75
CA ILE A 80 -7.03 7.97 -7.31
C ILE A 80 -6.88 8.08 -5.81
N ASP A 81 -7.62 7.28 -5.04
CA ASP A 81 -7.51 7.22 -3.57
C ASP A 81 -7.29 5.79 -3.09
N ALA A 82 -6.11 5.50 -2.62
CA ALA A 82 -5.77 4.24 -1.94
C ALA A 82 -5.46 4.46 -0.45
N HIS A 83 -5.74 5.64 0.09
CA HIS A 83 -5.47 6.01 1.49
C HIS A 83 -6.71 6.00 2.36
N THR A 84 -7.88 6.36 1.82
CA THR A 84 -9.15 6.27 2.54
C THR A 84 -9.51 4.82 2.76
N ARG A 85 -9.81 4.45 4.00
CA ARG A 85 -10.09 3.07 4.39
C ARG A 85 -10.88 2.98 5.69
N LEU A 86 -11.63 1.91 5.85
CA LEU A 86 -12.22 1.47 7.09
C LEU A 86 -11.34 0.38 7.73
N ILE A 87 -11.26 0.37 9.05
CA ILE A 87 -10.49 -0.57 9.86
C ILE A 87 -11.45 -1.16 10.91
N MET A 88 -11.61 -2.48 10.90
CA MET A 88 -12.49 -3.18 11.83
C MET A 88 -11.85 -3.30 13.22
N SER A 89 -10.54 -3.55 13.28
CA SER A 89 -9.77 -3.72 14.52
C SER A 89 -8.33 -3.30 14.29
N ASP A 90 -7.71 -2.70 15.29
CA ASP A 90 -6.29 -2.35 15.28
C ASP A 90 -5.38 -3.54 15.62
N ASN A 91 -5.96 -4.68 16.05
CA ASN A 91 -5.20 -5.89 16.36
C ASN A 91 -4.71 -6.57 15.06
N ASP A 92 -3.50 -7.12 15.11
CA ASP A 92 -2.99 -7.98 14.04
C ASP A 92 -3.69 -9.34 14.09
N ASN A 93 -4.65 -9.55 13.20
CA ASN A 93 -5.43 -10.78 13.09
C ASN A 93 -4.93 -11.68 11.95
N ALA A 94 -3.68 -11.51 11.54
CA ALA A 94 -3.10 -12.23 10.41
C ALA A 94 -2.70 -13.66 10.80
N TYR A 95 -2.96 -14.59 9.88
CA TYR A 95 -2.42 -15.95 9.97
C TYR A 95 -0.92 -15.96 9.60
N PRO A 96 -0.14 -16.90 10.17
CA PRO A 96 1.31 -16.94 9.98
C PRO A 96 1.68 -17.55 8.62
N LEU A 97 1.38 -16.82 7.57
CA LEU A 97 1.79 -17.13 6.20
C LEU A 97 2.05 -15.85 5.40
N CYS A 98 2.98 -15.93 4.46
CA CYS A 98 3.27 -14.87 3.49
C CYS A 98 2.80 -15.30 2.10
N ILE A 99 1.99 -14.45 1.47
CA ILE A 99 1.48 -14.68 0.11
C ILE A 99 2.13 -13.67 -0.83
N GLN A 100 2.57 -14.11 -2.00
CA GLN A 100 3.14 -13.26 -3.04
C GLN A 100 2.48 -13.53 -4.38
N ALA A 101 2.17 -12.46 -5.10
CA ALA A 101 1.78 -12.54 -6.49
C ALA A 101 3.03 -12.61 -7.38
N ILE A 102 3.19 -13.70 -8.12
CA ILE A 102 4.33 -13.99 -9.00
C ILE A 102 3.75 -14.52 -10.31
N ASN A 103 4.03 -13.87 -11.44
CA ASN A 103 3.59 -14.28 -12.77
C ASN A 103 2.08 -14.61 -12.83
N ASN A 104 1.23 -13.71 -12.33
CA ASN A 104 -0.24 -13.81 -12.28
C ASN A 104 -0.79 -14.97 -11.44
N LYS A 105 0.03 -15.59 -10.60
CA LYS A 105 -0.38 -16.62 -9.64
C LYS A 105 -0.04 -16.18 -8.23
N LEU A 106 -0.78 -16.70 -7.26
CA LEU A 106 -0.49 -16.47 -5.84
C LEU A 106 0.25 -17.67 -5.26
N TYR A 107 1.32 -17.41 -4.52
CA TYR A 107 2.12 -18.40 -3.84
C TYR A 107 2.21 -18.13 -2.37
N VAL A 108 2.09 -19.16 -1.55
CA VAL A 108 2.50 -19.13 -0.15
C VAL A 108 4.02 -19.23 -0.14
N THR A 109 4.74 -18.12 0.08
CA THR A 109 6.20 -18.09 0.05
C THR A 109 6.85 -18.45 1.38
N LYS A 110 6.15 -18.18 2.50
CA LYS A 110 6.54 -18.60 3.85
C LYS A 110 5.29 -18.96 4.64
N CYS A 111 5.37 -19.93 5.52
CA CYS A 111 4.35 -20.23 6.53
C CYS A 111 4.97 -20.95 7.72
N SER A 112 4.22 -21.11 8.81
CA SER A 112 4.67 -21.78 10.03
C SER A 112 5.07 -23.25 9.81
N ASN A 113 4.53 -23.92 8.80
CA ASN A 113 4.96 -25.24 8.36
C ASN A 113 5.67 -25.15 7.01
N GLU A 114 7.00 -25.17 7.01
CA GLU A 114 7.85 -24.99 5.83
C GLU A 114 7.54 -25.95 4.67
N LYS A 115 6.93 -27.11 4.93
CA LYS A 115 6.49 -28.05 3.90
C LYS A 115 5.65 -27.38 2.80
N TYR A 116 4.83 -26.40 3.19
CA TYR A 116 3.93 -25.69 2.27
C TYR A 116 4.53 -24.43 1.67
N SER A 117 5.74 -24.02 2.09
CA SER A 117 6.41 -22.87 1.50
C SER A 117 6.66 -23.07 0.00
N TYR A 118 6.55 -21.98 -0.75
CA TYR A 118 6.68 -21.94 -2.20
C TYR A 118 5.68 -22.84 -2.93
N SER A 119 4.46 -22.95 -2.42
CA SER A 119 3.35 -23.65 -3.08
C SER A 119 2.33 -22.67 -3.66
N GLU A 120 1.75 -23.02 -4.81
CA GLU A 120 0.67 -22.22 -5.42
C GLU A 120 -0.58 -22.30 -4.55
N LEU A 121 -1.20 -21.14 -4.28
CA LEU A 121 -2.46 -21.04 -3.54
C LEU A 121 -3.63 -21.20 -4.51
N LEU A 122 -4.47 -22.20 -4.28
CA LEU A 122 -5.54 -22.62 -5.19
C LEU A 122 -6.93 -22.24 -4.69
N GLU A 123 -7.18 -22.43 -3.39
CA GLU A 123 -8.50 -22.19 -2.78
C GLU A 123 -8.34 -21.69 -1.34
N ILE A 124 -9.33 -20.94 -0.85
CA ILE A 124 -9.51 -20.66 0.58
C ILE A 124 -10.93 -21.12 0.96
N ASN A 125 -11.05 -21.99 1.99
CA ASN A 125 -12.32 -22.60 2.42
C ASN A 125 -13.14 -23.19 1.25
N LYS A 126 -12.47 -23.93 0.34
CA LYS A 126 -13.06 -24.55 -0.85
C LYS A 126 -13.57 -23.57 -1.91
N VAL A 127 -13.31 -22.28 -1.74
CA VAL A 127 -13.60 -21.25 -2.74
C VAL A 127 -12.35 -21.01 -3.56
N SER A 128 -12.49 -20.99 -4.90
CA SER A 128 -11.35 -20.76 -5.80
C SER A 128 -10.68 -19.41 -5.53
N ILE A 129 -9.36 -19.38 -5.63
CA ILE A 129 -8.59 -18.16 -5.36
C ILE A 129 -8.99 -17.00 -6.28
N ASN A 130 -9.36 -17.25 -7.52
CA ASN A 130 -9.81 -16.23 -8.44
C ASN A 130 -11.09 -15.57 -7.95
N LYS A 131 -12.07 -16.33 -7.47
CA LYS A 131 -13.31 -15.78 -6.90
C LYS A 131 -13.02 -14.95 -5.64
N ILE A 132 -12.09 -15.38 -4.80
CA ILE A 132 -11.64 -14.62 -3.63
C ILE A 132 -11.00 -13.29 -4.05
N ILE A 133 -10.14 -13.31 -5.06
CA ILE A 133 -9.49 -12.10 -5.61
C ILE A 133 -10.55 -11.11 -6.12
N ASP A 134 -11.54 -11.60 -6.88
CA ASP A 134 -12.63 -10.76 -7.40
C ASP A 134 -13.45 -10.10 -6.28
N GLU A 135 -13.71 -10.82 -5.18
CA GLU A 135 -14.40 -10.26 -4.03
C GLU A 135 -13.55 -9.23 -3.28
N VAL A 136 -12.25 -9.52 -3.09
CA VAL A 136 -11.30 -8.59 -2.47
C VAL A 136 -11.14 -7.32 -3.32
N GLU A 137 -11.11 -7.44 -4.63
CA GLU A 137 -11.00 -6.31 -5.54
C GLU A 137 -12.18 -5.33 -5.41
N LYS A 138 -13.40 -5.85 -5.24
CA LYS A 138 -14.63 -5.04 -5.12
C LYS A 138 -14.64 -4.10 -3.93
N PHE A 139 -13.91 -4.41 -2.86
CA PHE A 139 -13.84 -3.57 -1.66
C PHE A 139 -12.47 -2.92 -1.42
N THR A 140 -11.48 -3.18 -2.27
CA THR A 140 -10.12 -2.64 -2.07
C THR A 140 -9.92 -1.35 -2.86
N ASN A 141 -9.56 -0.29 -2.17
CA ASN A 141 -9.05 0.92 -2.79
C ASN A 141 -7.61 0.73 -3.26
N TYR A 142 -7.35 1.01 -4.54
CA TYR A 142 -6.00 0.98 -5.09
C TYR A 142 -5.84 1.95 -6.26
N GLY A 143 -4.65 2.53 -6.40
CA GLY A 143 -4.31 3.42 -7.52
C GLY A 143 -3.56 2.71 -8.64
N THR A 144 -2.98 1.53 -8.36
CA THR A 144 -2.27 0.70 -9.34
C THR A 144 -2.55 -0.77 -9.11
N THR A 145 -2.57 -1.57 -10.18
CA THR A 145 -2.70 -3.03 -10.08
C THR A 145 -1.60 -3.63 -9.19
N ASN A 146 -0.38 -3.09 -9.27
CA ASN A 146 0.73 -3.53 -8.42
C ASN A 146 0.49 -3.29 -6.93
N TRP A 147 -0.19 -2.19 -6.57
CA TRP A 147 -0.61 -2.00 -5.18
C TRP A 147 -1.65 -3.01 -4.75
N PHE A 148 -2.64 -3.28 -5.58
CA PHE A 148 -3.63 -4.32 -5.31
C PHE A 148 -2.96 -5.69 -5.09
N LEU A 149 -2.10 -6.13 -6.03
CA LEU A 149 -1.36 -7.38 -5.90
C LEU A 149 -0.48 -7.44 -4.63
N ASN A 150 0.13 -6.30 -4.26
CA ASN A 150 0.87 -6.22 -3.01
C ASN A 150 -0.04 -6.31 -1.78
N ARG A 151 -1.26 -5.76 -1.85
CA ARG A 151 -2.22 -5.79 -0.74
C ARG A 151 -2.87 -7.16 -0.55
N LEU A 152 -2.94 -8.00 -1.58
CA LEU A 152 -3.46 -9.36 -1.46
C LEU A 152 -2.77 -10.15 -0.34
N HIS A 153 -1.47 -9.95 -0.11
CA HIS A 153 -0.78 -10.54 1.03
C HIS A 153 -1.46 -10.25 2.38
N PHE A 154 -1.90 -9.01 2.59
CA PHE A 154 -2.58 -8.61 3.83
C PHE A 154 -4.03 -9.08 3.88
N TYR A 155 -4.74 -8.98 2.77
CA TYR A 155 -6.17 -9.32 2.73
C TYR A 155 -6.40 -10.83 2.83
N LEU A 156 -5.54 -11.63 2.22
CA LEU A 156 -5.69 -13.08 2.17
C LEU A 156 -5.16 -13.81 3.41
N ASN A 157 -4.48 -13.12 4.31
CA ASN A 157 -4.05 -13.70 5.58
C ASN A 157 -4.72 -13.07 6.82
N ASP A 158 -5.51 -12.00 6.66
CA ASP A 158 -6.25 -11.37 7.75
C ASP A 158 -7.59 -12.07 8.00
N LYS A 159 -7.77 -12.57 9.21
CA LYS A 159 -8.98 -13.28 9.65
C LYS A 159 -10.27 -12.46 9.42
N ASN A 160 -10.27 -11.20 9.85
CA ASN A 160 -11.47 -10.37 9.79
C ASN A 160 -11.85 -10.04 8.35
N ILE A 161 -10.87 -9.82 7.50
CA ILE A 161 -11.09 -9.58 6.08
C ILE A 161 -11.64 -10.84 5.41
N LEU A 162 -11.04 -12.01 5.65
CA LEU A 162 -11.54 -13.26 5.10
C LEU A 162 -12.97 -13.56 5.52
N LEU A 163 -13.31 -13.36 6.80
CA LEU A 163 -14.67 -13.57 7.31
C LEU A 163 -15.67 -12.53 6.77
N SER A 164 -15.21 -11.39 6.25
CA SER A 164 -16.09 -10.40 5.62
C SER A 164 -16.45 -10.74 4.17
N LEU A 165 -15.70 -11.64 3.53
CA LEU A 165 -15.95 -12.00 2.13
C LEU A 165 -17.24 -12.82 1.98
N PRO A 166 -18.13 -12.46 1.05
CA PRO A 166 -19.43 -13.13 0.88
C PRO A 166 -19.32 -14.63 0.64
N SER A 167 -18.26 -15.11 -0.01
CA SER A 167 -18.08 -16.51 -0.34
C SER A 167 -17.40 -17.34 0.76
N ILE A 168 -16.69 -16.73 1.70
CA ILE A 168 -16.02 -17.44 2.81
C ILE A 168 -16.90 -17.53 4.05
N LYS A 169 -17.88 -16.68 4.12
CA LYS A 169 -18.75 -16.51 5.25
C LYS A 169 -19.48 -17.79 5.63
N ASN A 170 -19.46 -18.11 6.88
CA ASN A 170 -20.43 -18.80 7.71
C ASN A 170 -19.85 -19.94 8.54
N ASN A 171 -20.08 -19.88 9.86
CA ASN A 171 -19.95 -20.94 10.88
C ASN A 171 -18.68 -21.79 10.80
N THR A 172 -17.62 -21.27 10.14
CA THR A 172 -16.37 -21.98 10.05
C THR A 172 -15.57 -21.82 11.35
N LYS A 173 -15.03 -22.92 11.86
CA LYS A 173 -14.11 -22.90 12.99
C LYS A 173 -12.66 -22.68 12.56
N HIS A 174 -12.40 -22.79 11.26
CA HIS A 174 -11.07 -22.78 10.69
C HIS A 174 -11.07 -22.02 9.37
N ILE A 175 -9.92 -21.46 9.01
CA ILE A 175 -9.62 -21.05 7.63
C ILE A 175 -8.66 -22.10 7.04
N GLU A 176 -9.03 -22.61 5.88
CA GLU A 176 -8.28 -23.63 5.14
C GLU A 176 -7.73 -23.04 3.85
N TYR A 177 -6.41 -23.12 3.67
CA TYR A 177 -5.72 -22.73 2.46
C TYR A 177 -5.30 -23.99 1.71
N LYS A 178 -5.94 -24.27 0.60
CA LYS A 178 -5.53 -25.36 -0.31
C LYS A 178 -4.43 -24.87 -1.21
N THR A 179 -3.31 -25.53 -1.18
CA THR A 179 -2.15 -25.23 -2.00
C THR A 179 -1.81 -26.43 -2.89
N SER A 180 -0.89 -26.24 -3.86
CA SER A 180 -0.37 -27.32 -4.69
C SER A 180 0.38 -28.41 -3.89
N LYS A 181 0.72 -28.15 -2.61
CA LYS A 181 1.40 -29.11 -1.73
C LYS A 181 0.50 -29.68 -0.61
N GLY A 182 -0.78 -29.32 -0.58
CA GLY A 182 -1.75 -29.78 0.41
C GLY A 182 -2.48 -28.64 1.11
N ILE A 183 -3.11 -28.93 2.25
CA ILE A 183 -3.98 -28.00 2.98
C ILE A 183 -3.25 -27.46 4.21
N ILE A 184 -3.26 -26.14 4.37
CA ILE A 184 -2.87 -25.43 5.59
C ILE A 184 -4.14 -25.03 6.30
N LYS A 185 -4.21 -25.26 7.62
CA LYS A 185 -5.42 -25.02 8.40
C LYS A 185 -5.09 -24.19 9.65
N TYR A 186 -5.84 -23.11 9.85
CA TYR A 186 -5.72 -22.23 11.00
C TYR A 186 -7.05 -22.09 11.73
N GLU A 187 -7.03 -22.20 13.06
CA GLU A 187 -8.20 -21.99 13.92
C GLU A 187 -8.53 -20.50 14.03
N ILE A 188 -9.81 -20.14 13.93
CA ILE A 188 -10.24 -18.74 13.94
C ILE A 188 -9.97 -18.06 15.30
N ASN A 189 -10.10 -18.79 16.40
CA ASN A 189 -9.99 -18.22 17.75
C ASN A 189 -8.59 -18.36 18.37
N LYS A 190 -7.61 -18.89 17.63
CA LYS A 190 -6.23 -19.01 18.12
C LYS A 190 -5.44 -17.74 17.83
N ASP A 191 -4.61 -17.31 18.79
CA ASP A 191 -3.60 -16.27 18.60
C ASP A 191 -2.35 -16.87 17.93
N TYR A 192 -1.97 -16.28 16.82
CA TYR A 192 -0.81 -16.66 16.02
C TYR A 192 0.31 -15.60 16.01
N SER A 193 0.26 -14.63 16.92
CA SER A 193 1.20 -13.50 16.95
C SER A 193 2.67 -13.93 17.04
N LYS A 194 2.96 -15.00 17.80
CA LYS A 194 4.33 -15.53 17.94
C LYS A 194 4.84 -16.16 16.65
N GLU A 195 4.04 -17.03 16.03
CA GLU A 195 4.39 -17.67 14.76
C GLU A 195 4.53 -16.64 13.65
N LEU A 196 3.64 -15.62 13.62
CA LEU A 196 3.68 -14.54 12.66
C LEU A 196 4.96 -13.69 12.80
N ALA A 197 5.37 -13.39 14.04
CA ALA A 197 6.61 -12.67 14.30
C ALA A 197 7.85 -13.42 13.77
N LEU A 198 7.86 -14.74 13.91
CA LEU A 198 8.97 -15.58 13.41
C LEU A 198 9.08 -15.54 11.89
N ILE A 199 7.97 -15.69 11.16
CA ILE A 199 8.01 -15.70 9.69
C ILE A 199 8.26 -14.30 9.09
N ARG A 200 7.97 -13.22 9.83
CA ARG A 200 8.22 -11.81 9.43
C ARG A 200 9.62 -11.31 9.81
N LYS A 201 10.40 -12.10 10.56
CA LYS A 201 11.75 -11.71 10.95
C LYS A 201 12.63 -11.57 9.70
N GLU A 202 13.25 -10.42 9.55
CA GLU A 202 14.20 -10.10 8.49
C GLU A 202 15.46 -9.48 9.09
N ASP A 203 16.63 -9.86 8.56
CA ASP A 203 17.89 -9.17 8.87
C ASP A 203 17.88 -7.81 8.18
N PHE A 204 17.78 -6.76 8.98
CA PHE A 204 17.75 -5.41 8.48
C PHE A 204 19.11 -4.73 8.62
N LYS A 205 19.73 -4.40 7.48
CA LYS A 205 20.93 -3.57 7.40
C LYS A 205 20.61 -2.30 6.64
N GLN A 206 20.68 -1.15 7.33
CA GLN A 206 20.36 0.15 6.71
C GLN A 206 21.43 0.59 5.70
N TYR A 207 22.68 0.28 5.96
CA TYR A 207 23.84 0.61 5.12
C TYR A 207 24.56 -0.69 4.73
N GLN A 208 24.82 -0.85 3.45
CA GLN A 208 25.60 -1.96 2.91
C GLN A 208 26.57 -1.43 1.86
N ILE A 209 27.75 -2.01 1.78
CA ILE A 209 28.72 -1.73 0.72
C ILE A 209 28.92 -3.03 -0.05
N LYS A 210 28.84 -2.92 -1.36
CA LYS A 210 29.15 -4.02 -2.27
C LYS A 210 30.00 -3.46 -3.40
N ASP A 211 31.25 -3.86 -3.46
CA ASP A 211 32.25 -3.27 -4.35
C ASP A 211 32.35 -1.74 -4.08
N ASN A 212 32.24 -0.89 -5.09
CA ASN A 212 32.19 0.58 -5.03
C ASN A 212 30.77 1.15 -4.93
N ILE A 213 29.77 0.33 -4.57
CA ILE A 213 28.36 0.72 -4.45
C ILE A 213 27.99 0.86 -2.97
N LEU A 214 27.49 2.02 -2.56
CA LEU A 214 26.85 2.22 -1.27
C LEU A 214 25.33 2.06 -1.40
N ILE A 215 24.76 1.10 -0.70
CA ILE A 215 23.32 0.82 -0.66
C ILE A 215 22.77 1.36 0.67
N PHE A 216 21.81 2.28 0.57
CA PHE A 216 21.08 2.81 1.72
C PHE A 216 19.62 2.33 1.65
N LYS A 217 19.26 1.41 2.57
CA LYS A 217 17.89 0.88 2.68
C LYS A 217 17.01 1.83 3.51
N TYR A 218 15.97 2.35 2.88
CA TYR A 218 15.01 3.29 3.47
C TYR A 218 13.60 2.71 3.45
N PRO A 219 13.25 1.79 4.36
CA PRO A 219 12.03 0.97 4.30
C PRO A 219 10.77 1.70 4.75
N LYS A 220 10.91 2.88 5.37
CA LYS A 220 9.80 3.72 5.84
C LYS A 220 10.27 5.16 6.03
N CYS A 221 9.38 6.11 5.71
CA CYS A 221 9.61 7.53 5.99
C CYS A 221 9.30 7.84 7.47
N ALA A 222 10.15 7.34 8.38
CA ALA A 222 9.99 7.45 9.85
C ALA A 222 11.32 7.82 10.52
N ASP A 223 11.24 8.42 11.71
CA ASP A 223 12.39 8.99 12.43
C ASP A 223 13.52 7.99 12.64
N LYS A 224 13.22 6.73 12.96
CA LYS A 224 14.24 5.69 13.14
C LYS A 224 15.05 5.34 11.90
N PHE A 225 14.64 5.80 10.72
CA PHE A 225 15.30 5.54 9.45
C PHE A 225 15.88 6.80 8.80
N ILE A 226 15.90 7.93 9.52
CA ILE A 226 16.48 9.18 9.02
C ILE A 226 17.89 8.93 8.49
N PRO A 227 18.23 9.40 7.27
CA PRO A 227 19.58 9.28 6.75
C PRO A 227 20.60 10.06 7.60
N ASP A 228 21.61 9.40 8.11
CA ASP A 228 22.77 10.06 8.70
C ASP A 228 23.73 10.52 7.59
N ILE A 229 23.65 11.81 7.26
CA ILE A 229 24.43 12.39 6.17
C ILE A 229 25.94 12.36 6.45
N GLN A 230 26.37 12.52 7.69
CA GLN A 230 27.79 12.48 8.02
C GLN A 230 28.33 11.07 7.86
N LYS A 231 27.60 10.07 8.33
CA LYS A 231 27.93 8.66 8.13
C LYS A 231 27.98 8.32 6.63
N ILE A 232 27.01 8.77 5.83
CA ILE A 232 27.00 8.53 4.38
C ILE A 232 28.22 9.14 3.72
N LYS A 233 28.57 10.39 4.04
CA LYS A 233 29.79 11.05 3.53
C LYS A 233 31.06 10.26 3.87
N LYS A 234 31.17 9.84 5.12
CA LYS A 234 32.32 9.03 5.57
C LYS A 234 32.41 7.71 4.81
N LEU A 235 31.30 6.97 4.68
CA LEU A 235 31.26 5.72 3.95
C LEU A 235 31.65 5.89 2.47
N ILE A 236 31.19 6.96 1.82
CA ILE A 236 31.54 7.27 0.43
C ILE A 236 33.04 7.53 0.28
N HIS A 237 33.61 8.33 1.16
CA HIS A 237 35.03 8.68 1.12
C HIS A 237 35.92 7.48 1.41
N ASP A 238 35.69 6.78 2.54
CA ASP A 238 36.56 5.74 3.05
C ASP A 238 36.58 4.46 2.18
N ASN A 239 35.53 4.27 1.36
CA ASN A 239 35.36 3.08 0.51
C ASN A 239 35.44 3.40 -0.99
N ASN A 240 35.84 4.60 -1.40
CA ASN A 240 35.93 5.01 -2.80
C ASN A 240 34.65 4.75 -3.59
N ILE A 241 33.49 5.08 -2.99
CA ILE A 241 32.18 4.83 -3.58
C ILE A 241 31.96 5.76 -4.79
N ASP A 242 31.56 5.20 -5.91
CA ASP A 242 31.17 5.94 -7.12
C ASP A 242 29.67 5.86 -7.41
N THR A 243 28.98 4.88 -6.82
CA THR A 243 27.56 4.62 -7.05
C THR A 243 26.78 4.58 -5.73
N PHE A 244 25.62 5.25 -5.71
CA PHE A 244 24.71 5.25 -4.56
C PHE A 244 23.35 4.65 -4.96
N ILE A 245 22.94 3.60 -4.25
CA ILE A 245 21.62 3.01 -4.37
C ILE A 245 20.75 3.46 -3.20
N LEU A 246 19.64 4.16 -3.48
CA LEU A 246 18.54 4.33 -2.53
C LEU A 246 17.58 3.15 -2.69
N ASP A 247 17.58 2.23 -1.73
CA ASP A 247 16.65 1.09 -1.72
C ASP A 247 15.37 1.48 -0.99
N LEU A 248 14.30 1.72 -1.76
CA LEU A 248 12.96 2.06 -1.29
C LEU A 248 12.04 0.86 -1.20
N ARG A 249 12.48 -0.35 -1.51
CA ARG A 249 11.61 -1.53 -1.45
C ARG A 249 11.02 -1.70 -0.06
N GLY A 250 9.70 -1.93 0.00
CA GLY A 250 8.95 -2.00 1.25
C GLY A 250 8.54 -0.65 1.84
N ASN A 251 8.94 0.48 1.26
CA ASN A 251 8.62 1.81 1.80
C ASN A 251 7.15 2.19 1.56
N SER A 252 6.31 1.95 2.53
CA SER A 252 4.88 2.31 2.51
C SER A 252 4.58 3.79 2.81
N GLY A 253 5.60 4.64 2.97
CA GLY A 253 5.44 6.07 3.20
C GLY A 253 5.67 6.51 4.64
N GLY A 254 5.07 7.62 5.01
CA GLY A 254 5.22 8.31 6.30
C GLY A 254 5.49 9.81 6.10
N ARG A 255 6.47 10.40 6.81
CA ARG A 255 6.83 11.82 6.72
C ARG A 255 7.83 12.06 5.58
N SER A 256 7.36 12.68 4.48
CA SER A 256 8.13 12.87 3.25
C SER A 256 9.38 13.76 3.39
N SER A 257 9.38 14.72 4.32
CA SER A 257 10.50 15.66 4.52
C SER A 257 11.78 15.02 5.04
N LEU A 258 11.71 13.83 5.64
CA LEU A 258 12.86 13.19 6.29
C LEU A 258 13.98 12.80 5.31
N ILE A 259 13.66 12.55 4.05
CA ILE A 259 14.64 12.18 3.01
C ILE A 259 15.25 13.39 2.30
N GLU A 260 14.65 14.60 2.42
CA GLU A 260 15.09 15.79 1.70
C GLU A 260 16.57 16.18 1.92
N PRO A 261 17.13 16.10 3.16
CA PRO A 261 18.54 16.39 3.37
C PRO A 261 19.47 15.48 2.56
N LEU A 262 19.12 14.19 2.44
CA LEU A 262 19.88 13.25 1.62
C LEU A 262 19.81 13.62 0.14
N ILE A 263 18.63 13.90 -0.39
CA ILE A 263 18.43 14.30 -1.79
C ILE A 263 19.22 15.59 -2.09
N LYS A 264 19.18 16.57 -1.18
CA LYS A 264 19.98 17.82 -1.33
C LYS A 264 21.49 17.55 -1.33
N TYR A 265 21.96 16.63 -0.53
CA TYR A 265 23.37 16.23 -0.50
C TYR A 265 23.74 15.53 -1.81
N LEU A 266 23.03 14.47 -2.20
CA LEU A 266 23.31 13.68 -3.39
C LEU A 266 23.30 14.51 -4.68
N LYS A 267 22.41 15.52 -4.79
CA LYS A 267 22.37 16.45 -5.92
C LYS A 267 23.71 17.17 -6.17
N ARG A 268 24.55 17.30 -5.16
CA ARG A 268 25.84 18.00 -5.22
C ARG A 268 27.03 17.07 -5.45
N THR A 269 26.78 15.77 -5.50
CA THR A 269 27.81 14.75 -5.73
C THR A 269 27.93 14.42 -7.21
N LYS A 270 29.03 13.76 -7.58
CA LYS A 270 29.22 13.16 -8.91
C LYS A 270 28.91 11.67 -8.94
N LEU A 271 28.25 11.15 -7.91
CA LEU A 271 27.89 9.74 -7.81
C LEU A 271 26.87 9.36 -8.88
N LYS A 272 26.99 8.16 -9.39
CA LYS A 272 25.90 7.52 -10.13
C LYS A 272 24.78 7.22 -9.13
N LEU A 273 23.56 7.65 -9.46
CA LEU A 273 22.41 7.52 -8.57
C LEU A 273 21.43 6.49 -9.13
N VAL A 274 21.08 5.52 -8.31
CA VAL A 274 20.07 4.50 -8.61
C VAL A 274 19.05 4.46 -7.49
N THR A 275 17.78 4.34 -7.82
CA THR A 275 16.70 4.17 -6.86
C THR A 275 16.02 2.83 -7.13
N LEU A 276 16.16 1.90 -6.19
CA LEU A 276 15.58 0.56 -6.28
C LEU A 276 14.17 0.56 -5.70
N VAL A 277 13.19 0.18 -6.51
CA VAL A 277 11.76 0.24 -6.16
C VAL A 277 11.03 -1.07 -6.41
N ASN A 278 9.91 -1.29 -5.72
CA ASN A 278 9.00 -2.39 -5.97
C ASN A 278 7.54 -2.00 -5.72
N LYS A 279 6.63 -2.94 -5.96
CA LYS A 279 5.17 -2.77 -5.77
C LYS A 279 4.73 -2.31 -4.37
N SER A 280 5.60 -2.40 -3.36
CA SER A 280 5.31 -1.95 -1.99
C SER A 280 5.62 -0.46 -1.74
N VAL A 281 6.28 0.22 -2.68
CA VAL A 281 6.58 1.66 -2.56
C VAL A 281 5.29 2.46 -2.70
N PHE A 282 4.94 3.19 -1.63
CA PHE A 282 3.65 3.87 -1.53
C PHE A 282 3.77 5.24 -0.85
N SER A 283 2.81 6.15 -1.10
CA SER A 283 2.68 7.44 -0.40
C SER A 283 3.97 8.27 -0.43
N SER A 284 4.55 8.61 0.74
CA SER A 284 5.81 9.37 0.82
C SER A 284 7.04 8.60 0.28
N GLY A 285 6.98 7.27 0.19
CA GLY A 285 8.00 6.47 -0.52
C GLY A 285 8.04 6.83 -2.01
N ARG A 286 6.87 7.02 -2.65
CA ARG A 286 6.75 7.57 -4.00
C ARG A 286 7.39 8.95 -4.12
N MET A 287 7.16 9.85 -3.14
CA MET A 287 7.77 11.20 -3.14
C MET A 287 9.30 11.12 -3.08
N ALA A 288 9.84 10.17 -2.32
CA ALA A 288 11.29 9.91 -2.28
C ALA A 288 11.81 9.47 -3.66
N ALA A 289 11.14 8.52 -4.33
CA ALA A 289 11.52 8.07 -5.67
C ALA A 289 11.51 9.21 -6.70
N ILE A 290 10.44 10.04 -6.69
CA ILE A 290 10.34 11.23 -7.57
C ILE A 290 11.43 12.25 -7.24
N GLY A 291 11.73 12.46 -5.96
CA GLY A 291 12.81 13.34 -5.53
C GLY A 291 14.17 12.90 -6.06
N MET A 292 14.45 11.61 -6.03
CA MET A 292 15.68 11.02 -6.60
C MET A 292 15.72 11.13 -8.13
N LEU A 293 14.61 10.81 -8.81
CA LEU A 293 14.51 10.97 -10.28
C LEU A 293 14.88 12.39 -10.71
N ARG A 294 14.45 13.42 -9.98
CA ARG A 294 14.70 14.83 -10.28
C ARG A 294 16.16 15.26 -10.16
N ILE A 295 16.96 14.50 -9.44
CA ILE A 295 18.40 14.73 -9.33
C ILE A 295 19.21 13.80 -10.22
N GLY A 296 18.54 13.13 -11.19
CA GLY A 296 19.19 12.29 -12.21
C GLY A 296 19.34 10.82 -11.82
N SER A 297 18.68 10.36 -10.76
CA SER A 297 18.70 8.92 -10.39
C SER A 297 17.98 8.08 -11.43
N LYS A 298 18.54 6.95 -11.81
CA LYS A 298 17.86 5.91 -12.56
C LYS A 298 16.91 5.13 -11.66
N ILE A 299 15.72 4.85 -12.12
CA ILE A 299 14.71 4.08 -11.38
C ILE A 299 14.75 2.64 -11.85
N VAL A 300 15.02 1.72 -10.93
CA VAL A 300 15.23 0.30 -11.22
C VAL A 300 14.32 -0.57 -10.37
N GLY A 301 13.77 -1.63 -10.92
CA GLY A 301 12.95 -2.59 -10.19
C GLY A 301 11.58 -2.84 -10.80
N GLN A 302 10.51 -2.65 -10.05
CA GLN A 302 9.12 -2.86 -10.47
C GLN A 302 8.31 -1.57 -10.35
N ASP A 303 7.17 -1.51 -11.04
CA ASP A 303 6.24 -0.40 -10.85
C ASP A 303 5.85 -0.26 -9.38
N ILE A 304 5.78 0.98 -8.94
CA ILE A 304 5.44 1.30 -7.55
C ILE A 304 3.93 1.19 -7.29
N GLY A 305 3.56 1.06 -6.02
CA GLY A 305 2.17 0.90 -5.60
C GLY A 305 1.29 2.14 -5.72
N THR A 306 1.85 3.32 -5.97
CA THR A 306 1.08 4.57 -6.04
C THR A 306 1.33 5.29 -7.36
N PRO A 307 0.29 5.77 -8.07
CA PRO A 307 0.50 6.67 -9.19
C PRO A 307 1.14 7.99 -8.72
N ILE A 308 1.75 8.74 -9.64
CA ILE A 308 2.33 10.06 -9.36
C ILE A 308 1.25 11.01 -8.86
N ASN A 309 0.08 10.99 -9.48
CA ASN A 309 -1.07 11.79 -9.07
C ASN A 309 -2.00 10.91 -8.23
N CYS A 310 -2.28 11.30 -6.99
CA CYS A 310 -3.18 10.54 -6.12
C CYS A 310 -3.62 11.37 -4.91
N PHE A 311 -4.72 10.96 -4.30
CA PHE A 311 -5.04 11.40 -2.94
C PHE A 311 -4.04 10.81 -1.94
N GLY A 312 -3.76 11.58 -0.90
CA GLY A 312 -2.87 11.18 0.19
C GLY A 312 -2.98 12.11 1.40
N TYR A 313 -2.04 11.99 2.33
CA TYR A 313 -2.02 12.78 3.54
C TYR A 313 -3.21 12.47 4.45
N ILE A 314 -3.12 11.35 5.15
CA ILE A 314 -4.11 10.94 6.14
C ILE A 314 -3.91 11.76 7.40
N PHE A 315 -4.97 12.43 7.85
CA PHE A 315 -4.92 13.19 9.08
C PHE A 315 -6.27 13.11 9.83
N GLY A 316 -6.20 12.58 11.03
CA GLY A 316 -7.36 12.38 11.85
C GLY A 316 -8.15 11.12 11.47
N ASN A 317 -8.64 10.43 12.47
CA ASN A 317 -9.47 9.26 12.35
C ASN A 317 -10.88 9.60 12.83
N GLY A 318 -11.88 9.15 12.09
CA GLY A 318 -13.24 9.02 12.59
C GLY A 318 -13.44 7.64 13.19
N GLN A 319 -14.46 7.50 14.03
CA GLN A 319 -14.93 6.23 14.54
C GLN A 319 -16.44 6.15 14.38
N LEU A 320 -16.93 5.05 13.85
CA LEU A 320 -18.35 4.82 13.70
C LEU A 320 -19.03 4.68 15.08
N PRO A 321 -20.20 5.29 15.28
CA PRO A 321 -20.80 5.37 16.62
C PRO A 321 -21.23 4.01 17.20
N ASN A 322 -21.65 3.05 16.38
CA ASN A 322 -22.17 1.77 16.83
C ASN A 322 -21.17 0.63 16.70
N THR A 323 -20.63 0.39 15.52
CA THR A 323 -19.68 -0.72 15.27
C THR A 323 -18.29 -0.44 15.85
N LYS A 324 -17.97 0.84 16.13
CA LYS A 324 -16.66 1.29 16.59
C LYS A 324 -15.53 1.10 15.56
N PHE A 325 -15.88 0.79 14.31
CA PHE A 325 -14.87 0.76 13.25
C PHE A 325 -14.23 2.13 13.08
N THR A 326 -12.94 2.16 12.91
CA THR A 326 -12.22 3.40 12.63
C THR A 326 -12.07 3.61 11.13
N PHE A 327 -12.02 4.86 10.71
CA PHE A 327 -11.80 5.20 9.31
C PHE A 327 -10.87 6.40 9.15
N ASN A 328 -10.13 6.39 8.07
CA ASN A 328 -9.23 7.47 7.68
C ASN A 328 -9.66 8.04 6.35
N PHE A 329 -9.44 9.32 6.15
CA PHE A 329 -9.64 10.00 4.88
C PHE A 329 -8.33 10.55 4.34
N ALA A 330 -8.13 10.42 3.03
CA ALA A 330 -7.13 11.18 2.31
C ALA A 330 -7.58 12.63 2.13
N ARG A 331 -6.70 13.59 2.44
CA ARG A 331 -7.07 15.02 2.57
C ARG A 331 -6.56 15.90 1.44
N VAL A 332 -5.58 15.46 0.70
CA VAL A 332 -4.86 16.27 -0.28
C VAL A 332 -4.73 15.48 -1.56
N TYR A 333 -5.09 16.09 -2.66
CA TYR A 333 -4.77 15.56 -3.96
C TYR A 333 -3.38 16.05 -4.38
N TRP A 334 -2.45 15.12 -4.51
CA TRP A 334 -1.09 15.37 -4.94
C TRP A 334 -0.95 15.15 -6.43
N TYR A 335 -0.27 16.06 -7.12
CA TYR A 335 -0.01 15.97 -8.54
C TYR A 335 1.36 16.52 -8.89
N GLU A 336 1.91 16.08 -10.02
CA GLU A 336 3.13 16.63 -10.56
C GLU A 336 2.84 17.89 -11.39
N ASP A 337 3.46 19.00 -11.01
CA ASP A 337 3.55 20.19 -11.85
C ASP A 337 4.73 20.01 -12.81
N GLU A 338 4.46 19.56 -14.02
CA GLU A 338 5.48 19.26 -15.04
C GLU A 338 6.36 20.47 -15.37
N LYS A 339 5.79 21.69 -15.41
CA LYS A 339 6.53 22.94 -15.69
C LYS A 339 7.56 23.25 -14.61
N LYS A 340 7.29 22.89 -13.37
CA LYS A 340 8.16 23.16 -12.20
C LYS A 340 8.85 21.93 -11.67
N HIS A 341 8.60 20.78 -12.27
CA HIS A 341 9.09 19.48 -11.81
C HIS A 341 8.94 19.29 -10.28
N LYS A 342 7.76 19.63 -9.74
CA LYS A 342 7.46 19.57 -8.31
C LYS A 342 6.14 18.89 -8.06
N ILE A 343 6.10 18.07 -7.00
CA ILE A 343 4.82 17.60 -6.48
C ILE A 343 4.14 18.73 -5.73
N LYS A 344 2.90 18.98 -6.07
CA LYS A 344 2.02 19.98 -5.45
C LYS A 344 0.79 19.31 -4.88
N GLY A 345 0.24 19.90 -3.82
CA GLY A 345 -1.02 19.49 -3.21
C GLY A 345 -2.16 20.45 -3.56
N ILE A 346 -3.34 19.89 -3.79
CA ILE A 346 -4.61 20.61 -3.81
C ILE A 346 -5.37 20.24 -2.54
N TYR A 347 -5.71 21.24 -1.76
CA TYR A 347 -6.25 21.09 -0.41
C TYR A 347 -7.75 21.41 -0.31
N THR A 348 -8.38 21.91 -1.38
CA THR A 348 -9.80 22.28 -1.37
C THR A 348 -10.57 21.71 -2.54
N LYS A 349 -11.79 21.23 -2.29
CA LYS A 349 -12.71 20.73 -3.31
C LYS A 349 -12.99 21.78 -4.40
N LYS A 350 -13.22 23.04 -4.02
CA LYS A 350 -13.47 24.14 -4.96
C LYS A 350 -12.39 24.26 -6.03
N LYS A 351 -11.10 24.06 -5.64
CA LYS A 351 -9.98 24.11 -6.57
C LYS A 351 -9.93 22.85 -7.42
N LEU A 352 -10.20 21.70 -6.82
CA LEU A 352 -10.18 20.41 -7.48
C LEU A 352 -11.25 20.31 -8.57
N LEU A 353 -12.49 20.72 -8.28
CA LEU A 353 -13.60 20.71 -9.24
C LEU A 353 -13.38 21.62 -10.48
N LYS A 354 -12.43 22.53 -10.43
CA LYS A 354 -12.05 23.35 -11.58
C LYS A 354 -11.07 22.68 -12.54
N MET A 355 -10.54 21.51 -12.15
CA MET A 355 -9.60 20.77 -12.97
C MET A 355 -10.34 19.91 -13.99
N SER A 356 -9.74 19.67 -15.14
CA SER A 356 -10.29 18.77 -16.17
C SER A 356 -10.29 17.31 -15.68
N LYS A 357 -11.17 16.47 -16.24
CA LYS A 357 -11.20 15.02 -15.91
C LYS A 357 -9.85 14.34 -16.18
N SER A 358 -9.15 14.70 -17.24
CA SER A 358 -7.82 14.17 -17.58
C SER A 358 -6.76 14.44 -16.49
N PHE A 359 -6.98 15.43 -15.63
CA PHE A 359 -6.08 15.72 -14.51
C PHE A 359 -6.06 14.59 -13.46
N TYR A 360 -7.12 13.79 -13.41
CA TYR A 360 -7.26 12.68 -12.46
C TYR A 360 -6.79 11.34 -13.03
N GLU A 361 -6.43 11.29 -14.30
CA GLU A 361 -5.88 10.07 -14.86
C GLU A 361 -4.57 9.70 -14.15
N PRO A 362 -4.37 8.44 -13.78
CA PRO A 362 -3.19 8.02 -13.07
C PRO A 362 -1.95 8.17 -13.97
N LYS A 363 -0.94 8.87 -13.45
CA LYS A 363 0.40 8.91 -14.05
C LYS A 363 1.31 7.95 -13.30
N TYR A 364 2.13 7.19 -14.04
CA TYR A 364 3.01 6.19 -13.46
C TYR A 364 4.48 6.65 -13.51
N LEU A 365 5.25 6.23 -12.50
CA LEU A 365 6.68 6.45 -12.47
C LEU A 365 7.35 5.56 -13.53
N LYS A 366 8.12 6.16 -14.43
CA LYS A 366 8.86 5.39 -15.43
C LYS A 366 9.99 4.62 -14.78
N ILE A 367 10.07 3.32 -15.10
CA ILE A 367 11.17 2.43 -14.69
C ILE A 367 12.19 2.38 -15.82
N ASP A 368 13.45 2.71 -15.51
CA ASP A 368 14.55 2.67 -16.50
C ASP A 368 15.02 1.24 -16.76
N TYR A 369 15.05 0.38 -15.73
CA TYR A 369 15.36 -1.04 -15.87
C TYR A 369 14.39 -1.89 -15.03
N TYR A 370 13.58 -2.69 -15.70
CA TYR A 370 12.54 -3.48 -15.06
C TYR A 370 13.07 -4.84 -14.62
N ILE A 371 12.82 -5.21 -13.35
CA ILE A 371 13.25 -6.47 -12.76
C ILE A 371 12.04 -7.31 -12.38
N ASN A 372 11.79 -8.38 -13.15
CA ASN A 372 10.83 -9.40 -12.77
C ASN A 372 11.49 -10.46 -11.90
N LEU A 373 10.80 -10.88 -10.84
CA LEU A 373 11.20 -11.98 -9.98
C LEU A 373 10.36 -13.21 -10.27
N THR A 374 11.02 -14.34 -10.41
CA THR A 374 10.41 -15.67 -10.58
C THR A 374 10.23 -16.37 -9.23
N LEU A 375 9.48 -17.46 -9.20
CA LEU A 375 9.36 -18.28 -7.99
C LEU A 375 10.71 -18.82 -7.53
N GLU A 376 11.59 -19.18 -8.46
CA GLU A 376 12.94 -19.67 -8.15
C GLU A 376 13.82 -18.58 -7.54
N ASP A 377 13.65 -17.31 -7.99
CA ASP A 377 14.32 -16.17 -7.36
C ASP A 377 13.93 -16.06 -5.86
N TYR A 378 12.64 -16.26 -5.53
CA TYR A 378 12.19 -16.26 -4.13
C TYR A 378 12.70 -17.47 -3.33
N LYS A 379 12.79 -18.66 -3.95
CA LYS A 379 13.32 -19.88 -3.31
C LYS A 379 14.81 -19.79 -3.01
N SER A 380 15.56 -19.01 -3.77
CA SER A 380 17.02 -18.89 -3.63
C SER A 380 17.47 -18.38 -2.25
N GLY A 381 16.58 -17.70 -1.50
CA GLY A 381 16.89 -17.04 -0.24
C GLY A 381 17.81 -15.82 -0.38
N LYS A 382 18.19 -15.44 -1.60
CA LYS A 382 19.05 -14.30 -1.92
C LYS A 382 18.25 -13.05 -2.23
N ASP A 383 18.85 -11.88 -2.11
CA ASP A 383 18.28 -10.63 -2.61
C ASP A 383 18.52 -10.47 -4.13
N VAL A 384 17.84 -11.32 -4.91
CA VAL A 384 18.04 -11.39 -6.37
C VAL A 384 17.71 -10.05 -7.05
N MET A 385 16.75 -9.29 -6.53
CA MET A 385 16.45 -7.97 -7.10
C MET A 385 17.63 -7.00 -6.96
N LEU A 386 18.27 -6.97 -5.80
CA LEU A 386 19.48 -6.17 -5.57
C LEU A 386 20.65 -6.68 -6.40
N GLU A 387 20.82 -8.00 -6.51
CA GLU A 387 21.88 -8.59 -7.35
C GLU A 387 21.71 -8.21 -8.83
N LYS A 388 20.49 -8.34 -9.38
CA LYS A 388 20.17 -7.93 -10.76
C LYS A 388 20.38 -6.42 -10.96
N CYS A 389 20.03 -5.58 -9.98
CA CYS A 389 20.29 -4.14 -10.01
C CYS A 389 21.79 -3.84 -10.06
N CYS A 390 22.60 -4.43 -9.20
CA CYS A 390 24.06 -4.24 -9.20
C CYS A 390 24.71 -4.72 -10.52
N ASN A 391 24.24 -5.83 -11.07
CA ASN A 391 24.75 -6.36 -12.35
C ASN A 391 24.39 -5.42 -13.52
N TRP A 392 23.17 -4.86 -13.53
CA TRP A 392 22.78 -3.87 -14.52
C TRP A 392 23.66 -2.60 -14.42
N ILE A 393 23.94 -2.08 -13.22
CA ILE A 393 24.86 -0.94 -13.05
C ILE A 393 26.22 -1.24 -13.69
N LYS A 394 26.79 -2.42 -13.43
CA LYS A 394 28.07 -2.83 -14.02
C LYS A 394 28.04 -2.98 -15.56
N SER A 395 26.87 -3.28 -16.14
CA SER A 395 26.76 -3.39 -17.61
C SER A 395 26.77 -2.05 -18.30
N ILE A 396 26.10 -1.02 -17.74
CA ILE A 396 26.08 0.32 -18.32
C ILE A 396 27.41 1.06 -18.17
N ASP A 397 28.30 0.62 -17.28
CA ASP A 397 29.65 1.17 -17.12
C ASP A 397 30.64 0.67 -18.19
N ARG A 398 30.24 -0.32 -18.97
CA ARG A 398 31.08 -0.92 -20.01
C ARG A 398 30.72 -0.42 -21.43
N GLU A 399 29.55 0.26 -21.54
CA GLU A 399 29.11 0.93 -22.76
C GLU A 399 29.60 2.40 -22.80
#